data_64e46521a10b61ffd14834cb02869e0b
#
_entry.id   64e46521a10b61ffd14834cb02869e0b
#
_cell.length_a   1.000
_cell.length_b   1.000
_cell.length_c   1.000
_cell.angle_alpha   90.00
_cell.angle_beta   90.00
_cell.angle_gamma   90.00
#
_symmetry.space_group_name_H-M   'P 1'
#
loop_
_entity.id
_entity.type
_entity.pdbx_description
1 polymer ?
#
loop_
_entity_poly.entity_id
_entity_poly.type
_entity_poly.pdbx_seq_one_letter_code
_entity_poly.pdbx_strand_id
1 'polypeptide(L)'
;MVAGIGRNSSPCSISLLIIMSLGGMRCLVTGAGGFLGRRIVCLLLTEKESLAEVRVLDKTVSAEALQDFEKVKSNTLLTVIQGDIRDVALLQTAVQGVSLVIHAAAIIDTRGLIDRQTLWDVNVRGTQLLLETCLRNDVQYFIYTSSLEVTGPNNRGDPISDGDEDTIYQITQGPPYAETKREAEKCVLELDRLPLKGGNSFVTCALRPMYIYGEGSPFLLGHLDESILNNNVFLRLSRKEAIVNPVYVGNIAWAHIQVAKAMRNPTKVKLIRGRFYYISDDSPHTSYSDFNYELTKELGFDVEPKPVMPITLFYYYALFLEIVSFLLKPFLRYVPTINRSLVVLLNTPFSFSYKKAQNDFNYTPHYSWEEAKQRTSRWIADIIPLRAAYLKSKTT
;
A
#
# COMPACT_ATOMS: atom_id res chain seq x y z
N MET A 1 13.95 -29.86 -52.95
CA MET A 1 12.62 -29.85 -52.30
C MET A 1 12.81 -29.39 -50.86
N VAL A 2 12.52 -28.13 -50.59
CA VAL A 2 12.61 -27.55 -49.24
C VAL A 2 11.17 -27.39 -48.74
N ALA A 3 10.79 -28.15 -47.75
CA ALA A 3 9.49 -28.06 -47.11
C ALA A 3 9.51 -26.97 -46.03
N GLY A 4 8.79 -25.88 -46.27
CA GLY A 4 8.56 -24.81 -45.29
C GLY A 4 7.66 -25.31 -44.17
N ILE A 5 8.13 -25.20 -42.92
CA ILE A 5 7.33 -25.41 -41.74
C ILE A 5 6.64 -24.07 -41.42
N GLY A 6 5.38 -23.96 -41.84
CA GLY A 6 4.50 -22.89 -41.41
C GLY A 6 4.15 -23.06 -39.92
N ARG A 7 4.54 -22.09 -39.10
CA ARG A 7 4.06 -21.99 -37.73
C ARG A 7 2.60 -21.50 -37.75
N ASN A 8 1.66 -22.42 -37.69
CA ASN A 8 0.26 -22.11 -37.40
C ASN A 8 0.14 -21.81 -35.89
N SER A 9 0.22 -20.54 -35.49
CA SER A 9 -0.26 -20.12 -34.20
C SER A 9 -1.80 -20.24 -34.22
N SER A 10 -2.33 -21.14 -33.41
CA SER A 10 -3.78 -21.36 -33.34
C SER A 10 -4.51 -20.10 -32.87
N PRO A 11 -5.69 -19.74 -33.40
CA PRO A 11 -6.48 -18.57 -32.98
C PRO A 11 -6.81 -18.57 -31.49
N CYS A 12 -6.86 -19.74 -30.85
CA CYS A 12 -7.16 -19.92 -29.43
C CYS A 12 -6.08 -19.36 -28.51
N SER A 13 -4.79 -19.43 -28.88
CA SER A 13 -3.69 -18.90 -28.06
C SER A 13 -3.63 -17.38 -28.07
N ILE A 14 -3.96 -16.74 -29.18
CA ILE A 14 -4.02 -15.27 -29.29
C ILE A 14 -5.20 -14.72 -28.49
N SER A 15 -6.36 -15.35 -28.55
CA SER A 15 -7.53 -14.94 -27.74
C SER A 15 -7.29 -15.07 -26.23
N LEU A 16 -6.57 -16.10 -25.75
CA LEU A 16 -6.23 -16.27 -24.35
C LEU A 16 -5.21 -15.22 -23.86
N LEU A 17 -4.24 -14.85 -24.68
CA LEU A 17 -3.28 -13.78 -24.39
C LEU A 17 -3.97 -12.42 -24.24
N ILE A 18 -4.92 -12.10 -25.14
CA ILE A 18 -5.69 -10.84 -25.07
C ILE A 18 -6.56 -10.78 -23.81
N ILE A 19 -7.13 -11.90 -23.35
CA ILE A 19 -7.96 -11.97 -22.14
C ILE A 19 -7.14 -11.76 -20.85
N MET A 20 -5.85 -12.06 -20.86
CA MET A 20 -4.96 -11.89 -19.68
C MET A 20 -4.18 -10.57 -19.68
N SER A 21 -4.42 -9.71 -20.65
CA SER A 21 -3.72 -8.43 -20.84
C SER A 21 -4.58 -7.26 -20.36
N LEU A 22 -3.95 -6.16 -19.97
CA LEU A 22 -4.61 -4.87 -19.71
C LEU A 22 -4.70 -4.01 -20.97
N GLY A 23 -4.23 -4.50 -22.13
CA GLY A 23 -4.22 -3.79 -23.39
C GLY A 23 -5.58 -3.21 -23.77
N GLY A 24 -5.59 -1.96 -24.22
CA GLY A 24 -6.78 -1.22 -24.61
C GLY A 24 -7.71 -0.77 -23.46
N MET A 25 -7.42 -1.12 -22.21
CA MET A 25 -8.21 -0.66 -21.05
C MET A 25 -7.93 0.79 -20.70
N ARG A 26 -8.93 1.46 -20.11
CA ARG A 26 -8.75 2.72 -19.37
C ARG A 26 -8.73 2.42 -17.89
N CYS A 27 -7.66 2.79 -17.22
CA CYS A 27 -7.44 2.57 -15.80
C CYS A 27 -7.38 3.91 -15.05
N LEU A 28 -8.12 4.02 -13.94
CA LEU A 28 -7.99 5.12 -12.99
C LEU A 28 -7.20 4.63 -11.78
N VAL A 29 -6.15 5.37 -11.39
CA VAL A 29 -5.42 5.17 -10.14
C VAL A 29 -5.66 6.37 -9.24
N THR A 30 -6.26 6.16 -8.08
CA THR A 30 -6.39 7.20 -7.05
C THR A 30 -5.27 7.10 -6.03
N GLY A 31 -4.83 8.22 -5.46
CA GLY A 31 -3.63 8.22 -4.62
C GLY A 31 -2.35 8.08 -5.46
N ALA A 32 -2.42 8.45 -6.72
CA ALA A 32 -1.38 8.21 -7.73
C ALA A 32 -0.10 9.01 -7.49
N GLY A 33 -0.18 10.16 -6.81
CA GLY A 33 0.98 10.96 -6.39
C GLY A 33 1.69 10.44 -5.16
N GLY A 34 1.06 9.50 -4.43
CA GLY A 34 1.59 8.89 -3.21
C GLY A 34 2.66 7.83 -3.46
N PHE A 35 3.27 7.36 -2.37
CA PHE A 35 4.38 6.39 -2.38
C PHE A 35 4.08 5.11 -3.19
N LEU A 36 2.95 4.45 -2.92
CA LEU A 36 2.54 3.24 -3.64
C LEU A 36 1.92 3.56 -5.01
N GLY A 37 1.03 4.56 -5.05
CA GLY A 37 0.30 4.89 -6.28
C GLY A 37 1.22 5.27 -7.43
N ARG A 38 2.28 6.04 -7.17
CA ARG A 38 3.33 6.38 -8.14
C ARG A 38 3.95 5.13 -8.78
N ARG A 39 4.24 4.09 -8.00
CA ARG A 39 4.78 2.82 -8.51
C ARG A 39 3.77 2.04 -9.35
N ILE A 40 2.51 2.01 -8.93
CA ILE A 40 1.43 1.38 -9.70
C ILE A 40 1.30 2.05 -11.07
N VAL A 41 1.26 3.39 -11.12
CA VAL A 41 1.18 4.15 -12.36
C VAL A 41 2.37 3.85 -13.28
N CYS A 42 3.60 3.88 -12.76
CA CYS A 42 4.79 3.53 -13.55
C CYS A 42 4.71 2.13 -14.17
N LEU A 43 4.24 1.12 -13.40
CA LEU A 43 4.07 -0.24 -13.92
C LEU A 43 2.98 -0.33 -15.00
N LEU A 44 1.86 0.37 -14.84
CA LEU A 44 0.80 0.42 -15.85
C LEU A 44 1.29 1.06 -17.16
N LEU A 45 2.12 2.11 -17.08
CA LEU A 45 2.67 2.80 -18.24
C LEU A 45 3.73 1.97 -18.99
N THR A 46 4.36 1.00 -18.30
CA THR A 46 5.38 0.10 -18.89
C THR A 46 4.82 -1.26 -19.33
N GLU A 47 3.50 -1.48 -19.24
CA GLU A 47 2.89 -2.72 -19.68
C GLU A 47 3.14 -2.98 -21.18
N LYS A 48 3.51 -4.23 -21.52
CA LYS A 48 3.85 -4.63 -22.90
C LYS A 48 2.71 -4.38 -23.88
N GLU A 49 1.49 -4.67 -23.47
CA GLU A 49 0.30 -4.36 -24.22
C GLU A 49 -0.29 -3.07 -23.63
N SER A 50 -0.03 -1.96 -24.30
CA SER A 50 -0.36 -0.63 -23.82
C SER A 50 -1.84 -0.49 -23.48
N LEU A 51 -2.12 0.07 -22.31
CA LEU A 51 -3.47 0.53 -21.97
C LEU A 51 -3.86 1.66 -22.93
N ALA A 52 -5.15 1.85 -23.16
CA ALA A 52 -5.63 3.00 -23.90
C ALA A 52 -5.36 4.31 -23.13
N GLU A 53 -5.55 4.25 -21.80
CA GLU A 53 -5.35 5.41 -20.95
C GLU A 53 -5.06 4.99 -19.50
N VAL A 54 -4.13 5.68 -18.85
CA VAL A 54 -3.96 5.70 -17.39
C VAL A 54 -4.34 7.08 -16.89
N ARG A 55 -5.40 7.17 -16.09
CA ARG A 55 -5.78 8.38 -15.37
C ARG A 55 -5.22 8.33 -13.97
N VAL A 56 -4.61 9.42 -13.55
CA VAL A 56 -4.11 9.60 -12.20
C VAL A 56 -4.97 10.62 -11.48
N LEU A 57 -5.49 10.28 -10.31
CA LEU A 57 -6.24 11.18 -9.45
C LEU A 57 -5.55 11.27 -8.09
N ASP A 58 -5.12 12.46 -7.74
CA ASP A 58 -4.57 12.75 -6.41
C ASP A 58 -4.85 14.18 -6.01
N LYS A 59 -4.83 14.44 -4.72
CA LYS A 59 -4.93 15.79 -4.18
C LYS A 59 -3.73 16.65 -4.58
N THR A 60 -2.56 16.02 -4.68
CA THR A 60 -1.31 16.65 -5.10
C THR A 60 -0.49 15.66 -5.91
N VAL A 61 -0.16 16.02 -7.14
CA VAL A 61 0.80 15.28 -7.97
C VAL A 61 2.05 16.16 -8.11
N SER A 62 3.15 15.72 -7.52
CA SER A 62 4.41 16.47 -7.54
C SER A 62 5.03 16.49 -8.95
N ALA A 63 5.83 17.52 -9.23
CA ALA A 63 6.60 17.61 -10.49
C ALA A 63 7.51 16.39 -10.70
N GLU A 64 8.06 15.86 -9.60
CA GLU A 64 8.87 14.65 -9.59
C GLU A 64 8.10 13.39 -10.00
N ALA A 65 6.85 13.25 -9.49
CA ALA A 65 5.99 12.15 -9.90
C ALA A 65 5.64 12.23 -11.39
N LEU A 66 5.34 13.43 -11.89
CA LEU A 66 5.07 13.66 -13.31
C LEU A 66 6.29 13.33 -14.18
N GLN A 67 7.49 13.74 -13.76
CA GLN A 67 8.73 13.39 -14.46
C GLN A 67 8.95 11.88 -14.54
N ASP A 68 8.67 11.15 -13.46
CA ASP A 68 8.80 9.70 -13.47
C ASP A 68 7.80 9.03 -14.41
N PHE A 69 6.56 9.51 -14.44
CA PHE A 69 5.55 9.00 -15.36
C PHE A 69 5.97 9.22 -16.82
N GLU A 70 6.43 10.42 -17.15
CA GLU A 70 6.87 10.74 -18.52
C GLU A 70 8.14 9.97 -18.94
N LYS A 71 9.07 9.69 -18.02
CA LYS A 71 10.27 8.89 -18.31
C LYS A 71 9.94 7.45 -18.74
N VAL A 72 8.89 6.85 -18.20
CA VAL A 72 8.53 5.45 -18.44
C VAL A 72 7.36 5.27 -19.41
N LYS A 73 6.65 6.36 -19.73
CA LYS A 73 5.48 6.35 -20.62
C LYS A 73 5.85 5.87 -22.02
N SER A 74 5.07 4.91 -22.51
CA SER A 74 5.12 4.41 -23.89
C SER A 74 3.97 5.02 -24.73
N ASN A 75 3.18 4.18 -25.37
CA ASN A 75 2.03 4.59 -26.19
C ASN A 75 0.74 4.84 -25.39
N THR A 76 0.76 4.63 -24.08
CA THR A 76 -0.40 4.80 -23.19
C THR A 76 -0.68 6.30 -22.97
N LEU A 77 -1.91 6.73 -23.17
CA LEU A 77 -2.32 8.10 -22.80
C LEU A 77 -2.26 8.26 -21.27
N LEU A 78 -1.61 9.32 -20.80
CA LEU A 78 -1.60 9.69 -19.39
C LEU A 78 -2.44 10.95 -19.19
N THR A 79 -3.48 10.84 -18.34
CA THR A 79 -4.34 11.97 -17.97
C THR A 79 -4.18 12.25 -16.49
N VAL A 80 -3.82 13.49 -16.14
CA VAL A 80 -3.61 13.92 -14.75
C VAL A 80 -4.82 14.72 -14.28
N ILE A 81 -5.44 14.28 -13.19
CA ILE A 81 -6.58 14.92 -12.53
C ILE A 81 -6.15 15.25 -11.10
N GLN A 82 -6.06 16.53 -10.79
CA GLN A 82 -5.76 16.97 -9.43
C GLN A 82 -7.04 17.33 -8.69
N GLY A 83 -7.27 16.70 -7.53
CA GLY A 83 -8.42 16.97 -6.68
C GLY A 83 -8.67 15.94 -5.60
N ASP A 84 -9.74 16.15 -4.87
CA ASP A 84 -10.09 15.34 -3.70
C ASP A 84 -11.11 14.23 -4.07
N ILE A 85 -10.90 13.01 -3.59
CA ILE A 85 -11.82 11.87 -3.82
C ILE A 85 -13.21 12.07 -3.17
N ARG A 86 -13.41 13.13 -2.40
CA ARG A 86 -14.70 13.52 -1.84
C ARG A 86 -15.52 14.41 -2.77
N ASP A 87 -14.93 14.87 -3.86
CA ASP A 87 -15.63 15.69 -4.88
C ASP A 87 -16.32 14.76 -5.89
N VAL A 88 -17.65 14.69 -5.77
CA VAL A 88 -18.49 13.83 -6.62
C VAL A 88 -18.43 14.24 -8.11
N ALA A 89 -18.39 15.55 -8.42
CA ALA A 89 -18.34 16.01 -9.80
C ALA A 89 -17.00 15.66 -10.45
N LEU A 90 -15.91 15.78 -9.69
CA LEU A 90 -14.58 15.36 -10.13
C LEU A 90 -14.53 13.84 -10.35
N LEU A 91 -15.06 13.04 -9.42
CA LEU A 91 -15.13 11.59 -9.55
C LEU A 91 -15.91 11.16 -10.77
N GLN A 92 -17.04 11.81 -11.05
CA GLN A 92 -17.87 11.55 -12.24
C GLN A 92 -17.05 11.73 -13.54
N THR A 93 -16.24 12.77 -13.61
CA THR A 93 -15.33 13.01 -14.75
C THR A 93 -14.20 11.98 -14.79
N ALA A 94 -13.61 11.67 -13.64
CA ALA A 94 -12.46 10.78 -13.53
C ALA A 94 -12.79 9.34 -13.97
N VAL A 95 -13.99 8.82 -13.67
CA VAL A 95 -14.38 7.43 -13.98
C VAL A 95 -15.04 7.28 -15.36
N GLN A 96 -15.34 8.35 -16.10
CA GLN A 96 -16.04 8.26 -17.37
C GLN A 96 -15.29 7.39 -18.39
N GLY A 97 -15.89 6.29 -18.82
CA GLY A 97 -15.32 5.31 -19.76
C GLY A 97 -14.14 4.50 -19.22
N VAL A 98 -13.89 4.57 -17.90
CA VAL A 98 -12.90 3.73 -17.21
C VAL A 98 -13.47 2.33 -17.02
N SER A 99 -12.64 1.30 -17.19
CA SER A 99 -13.01 -0.09 -16.97
C SER A 99 -12.38 -0.71 -15.73
N LEU A 100 -11.28 -0.13 -15.23
CA LEU A 100 -10.54 -0.58 -14.05
C LEU A 100 -10.22 0.61 -13.13
N VAL A 101 -10.54 0.47 -11.86
CA VAL A 101 -10.09 1.41 -10.81
C VAL A 101 -9.14 0.71 -9.85
N ILE A 102 -7.98 1.30 -9.59
CA ILE A 102 -7.07 0.94 -8.51
C ILE A 102 -7.11 2.06 -7.48
N HIS A 103 -7.73 1.76 -6.34
CA HIS A 103 -7.96 2.74 -5.29
C HIS A 103 -6.91 2.63 -4.20
N ALA A 104 -5.86 3.47 -4.30
CA ALA A 104 -4.78 3.56 -3.30
C ALA A 104 -4.80 4.86 -2.50
N ALA A 105 -5.74 5.78 -2.77
CA ALA A 105 -5.90 7.00 -2.00
C ALA A 105 -6.37 6.69 -0.57
N ALA A 106 -5.60 7.11 0.42
CA ALA A 106 -5.98 7.06 1.83
C ALA A 106 -5.10 8.01 2.64
N ILE A 107 -5.60 8.47 3.77
CA ILE A 107 -4.76 9.07 4.80
C ILE A 107 -4.28 7.96 5.72
N ILE A 108 -2.95 7.83 5.87
CA ILE A 108 -2.31 6.88 6.79
C ILE A 108 -1.94 7.63 8.05
N ASP A 109 -2.42 7.17 9.20
CA ASP A 109 -2.12 7.77 10.50
C ASP A 109 -1.98 6.72 11.59
N THR A 110 -0.76 6.31 11.84
CA THR A 110 -0.40 5.37 12.92
C THR A 110 -0.16 6.06 14.26
N ARG A 111 -0.02 7.40 14.26
CA ARG A 111 0.33 8.18 15.45
C ARG A 111 -0.83 8.97 16.06
N GLY A 112 -1.97 9.05 15.40
CA GLY A 112 -3.11 9.85 15.87
C GLY A 112 -2.94 11.36 15.61
N LEU A 113 -2.21 11.72 14.54
CA LEU A 113 -1.98 13.12 14.12
C LEU A 113 -3.23 13.74 13.49
N ILE A 114 -4.06 12.93 12.88
CA ILE A 114 -5.24 13.34 12.14
C ILE A 114 -6.48 13.06 12.98
N ASP A 115 -7.42 13.97 13.00
CA ASP A 115 -8.69 13.74 13.71
C ASP A 115 -9.50 12.62 13.05
N ARG A 116 -10.29 11.91 13.88
CA ARG A 116 -11.04 10.74 13.45
C ARG A 116 -12.04 11.04 12.34
N GLN A 117 -12.66 12.23 12.36
CA GLN A 117 -13.65 12.62 11.36
C GLN A 117 -12.98 12.80 9.98
N THR A 118 -11.86 13.48 9.94
CA THR A 118 -11.07 13.64 8.69
C THR A 118 -10.63 12.30 8.11
N LEU A 119 -10.16 11.38 8.96
CA LEU A 119 -9.82 10.01 8.54
C LEU A 119 -11.05 9.29 7.96
N TRP A 120 -12.19 9.40 8.63
CA TRP A 120 -13.45 8.78 8.20
C TRP A 120 -13.93 9.36 6.87
N ASP A 121 -13.93 10.69 6.75
CA ASP A 121 -14.42 11.38 5.57
C ASP A 121 -13.59 11.04 4.32
N VAL A 122 -12.27 10.89 4.46
CA VAL A 122 -11.41 10.54 3.32
C VAL A 122 -11.43 9.03 3.07
N ASN A 123 -11.10 8.22 4.09
CA ASN A 123 -10.87 6.79 3.88
C ASN A 123 -12.16 5.98 3.69
N VAL A 124 -13.26 6.37 4.35
CA VAL A 124 -14.54 5.66 4.25
C VAL A 124 -15.47 6.37 3.28
N ARG A 125 -15.83 7.62 3.57
CA ARG A 125 -16.80 8.34 2.73
C ARG A 125 -16.29 8.56 1.32
N GLY A 126 -14.99 8.94 1.16
CA GLY A 126 -14.36 9.08 -0.16
C GLY A 126 -14.38 7.77 -0.96
N THR A 127 -14.09 6.64 -0.30
CA THR A 127 -14.19 5.29 -0.94
C THR A 127 -15.62 4.98 -1.35
N GLN A 128 -16.61 5.24 -0.50
CA GLN A 128 -18.03 5.03 -0.81
C GLN A 128 -18.47 5.86 -2.02
N LEU A 129 -18.12 7.15 -2.07
CA LEU A 129 -18.44 8.02 -3.20
C LEU A 129 -17.82 7.53 -4.51
N LEU A 130 -16.57 7.06 -4.46
CA LEU A 130 -15.90 6.49 -5.62
C LEU A 130 -16.59 5.20 -6.09
N LEU A 131 -16.94 4.29 -5.17
CA LEU A 131 -17.67 3.05 -5.47
C LEU A 131 -19.04 3.34 -6.11
N GLU A 132 -19.84 4.23 -5.53
CA GLU A 132 -21.13 4.66 -6.09
C GLU A 132 -20.96 5.21 -7.50
N THR A 133 -19.91 6.03 -7.71
CA THR A 133 -19.65 6.64 -9.01
C THR A 133 -19.22 5.59 -10.03
N CYS A 134 -18.41 4.60 -9.63
CA CYS A 134 -18.02 3.46 -10.47
C CYS A 134 -19.24 2.66 -10.93
N LEU A 135 -20.15 2.32 -10.03
CA LEU A 135 -21.39 1.56 -10.34
C LEU A 135 -22.28 2.33 -11.32
N ARG A 136 -22.43 3.64 -11.16
CA ARG A 136 -23.23 4.50 -12.07
C ARG A 136 -22.65 4.59 -13.48
N ASN A 137 -21.33 4.41 -13.63
CA ASN A 137 -20.58 4.58 -14.89
C ASN A 137 -20.09 3.26 -15.49
N ASP A 138 -20.64 2.12 -15.05
CA ASP A 138 -20.32 0.79 -15.58
C ASP A 138 -18.85 0.41 -15.48
N VAL A 139 -18.12 0.91 -14.49
CA VAL A 139 -16.76 0.45 -14.18
C VAL A 139 -16.84 -1.01 -13.74
N GLN A 140 -16.15 -1.89 -14.44
CA GLN A 140 -16.28 -3.33 -14.19
C GLN A 140 -15.39 -3.84 -13.08
N TYR A 141 -14.17 -3.31 -12.94
CA TYR A 141 -13.15 -3.84 -12.03
C TYR A 141 -12.71 -2.79 -11.02
N PHE A 142 -12.65 -3.20 -9.75
CA PHE A 142 -12.23 -2.33 -8.64
C PHE A 142 -11.28 -3.06 -7.72
N ILE A 143 -10.05 -2.54 -7.59
CA ILE A 143 -9.02 -3.05 -6.68
C ILE A 143 -8.80 -2.04 -5.58
N TYR A 144 -8.94 -2.48 -4.34
CA TYR A 144 -8.75 -1.64 -3.16
C TYR A 144 -7.43 -1.95 -2.47
N THR A 145 -6.61 -0.94 -2.23
CA THR A 145 -5.44 -1.06 -1.34
C THR A 145 -5.91 -0.93 0.10
N SER A 146 -6.02 -2.04 0.80
CA SER A 146 -6.34 -2.13 2.22
C SER A 146 -5.07 -2.00 3.08
N SER A 147 -5.01 -2.67 4.22
CA SER A 147 -3.86 -2.70 5.14
C SER A 147 -3.91 -3.98 5.97
N LEU A 148 -2.75 -4.48 6.38
CA LEU A 148 -2.66 -5.54 7.39
C LEU A 148 -3.34 -5.12 8.72
N GLU A 149 -3.37 -3.82 9.03
CA GLU A 149 -3.95 -3.29 10.27
C GLU A 149 -5.46 -3.50 10.38
N VAL A 150 -6.16 -3.89 9.29
CA VAL A 150 -7.57 -4.31 9.39
C VAL A 150 -7.75 -5.58 10.21
N THR A 151 -6.70 -6.39 10.35
CA THR A 151 -6.68 -7.63 11.14
C THR A 151 -6.17 -7.41 12.57
N GLY A 152 -5.41 -6.36 12.81
CA GLY A 152 -4.85 -6.09 14.14
C GLY A 152 -3.48 -5.39 14.02
N PRO A 153 -2.58 -5.56 15.01
CA PRO A 153 -2.72 -6.40 16.20
C PRO A 153 -3.84 -5.94 17.14
N ASN A 154 -4.41 -6.86 17.90
CA ASN A 154 -5.39 -6.52 18.92
C ASN A 154 -4.72 -5.82 20.12
N ASN A 155 -5.53 -5.22 20.99
CA ASN A 155 -5.02 -4.46 22.15
C ASN A 155 -4.25 -5.31 23.18
N ARG A 156 -4.32 -6.64 23.11
CA ARG A 156 -3.56 -7.56 23.97
C ARG A 156 -2.17 -7.85 23.42
N GLY A 157 -1.93 -7.54 22.12
CA GLY A 157 -0.70 -7.92 21.44
C GLY A 157 -0.61 -9.44 21.21
N ASP A 158 -1.75 -10.12 20.98
CA ASP A 158 -1.75 -11.54 20.64
C ASP A 158 -1.00 -11.73 19.33
N PRO A 159 0.01 -12.61 19.28
CA PRO A 159 0.84 -12.78 18.10
C PRO A 159 0.09 -13.48 16.97
N ILE A 160 0.36 -13.07 15.73
CA ILE A 160 -0.01 -13.79 14.52
C ILE A 160 1.28 -14.07 13.76
N SER A 161 1.56 -15.35 13.52
CA SER A 161 2.72 -15.79 12.74
C SER A 161 2.26 -16.64 11.56
N ASP A 162 2.68 -16.25 10.35
CA ASP A 162 2.29 -16.89 9.09
C ASP A 162 0.76 -16.99 8.91
N GLY A 163 0.04 -15.91 9.31
CA GLY A 163 -1.42 -15.83 9.22
C GLY A 163 -1.91 -15.94 7.77
N ASP A 164 -3.18 -16.28 7.59
CA ASP A 164 -3.81 -16.48 6.29
C ASP A 164 -5.21 -15.83 6.21
N GLU A 165 -5.81 -15.87 5.02
CA GLU A 165 -7.12 -15.29 4.73
C GLU A 165 -8.30 -16.17 5.18
N ASP A 166 -8.06 -17.43 5.51
CA ASP A 166 -9.12 -18.39 5.87
C ASP A 166 -9.30 -18.46 7.41
N THR A 167 -8.34 -17.93 8.18
CA THR A 167 -8.40 -17.83 9.64
C THR A 167 -9.17 -16.59 10.09
N ILE A 168 -10.10 -16.77 11.03
CA ILE A 168 -10.84 -15.66 11.66
C ILE A 168 -10.04 -15.14 12.84
N TYR A 169 -9.53 -13.91 12.72
CA TYR A 169 -8.79 -13.24 13.78
C TYR A 169 -9.72 -12.41 14.66
N GLN A 170 -9.49 -12.44 15.98
CA GLN A 170 -10.24 -11.58 16.92
C GLN A 170 -9.80 -10.13 16.76
N ILE A 171 -10.64 -9.34 16.13
CA ILE A 171 -10.43 -7.92 15.92
C ILE A 171 -11.02 -7.17 17.11
N THR A 172 -10.17 -6.47 17.87
CA THR A 172 -10.61 -5.51 18.88
C THR A 172 -10.68 -4.12 18.24
N GLN A 173 -11.29 -3.16 18.97
CA GLN A 173 -11.24 -1.75 18.55
C GLN A 173 -9.78 -1.34 18.36
N GLY A 174 -9.43 -1.01 17.11
CA GLY A 174 -8.10 -0.56 16.73
C GLY A 174 -7.97 0.96 16.73
N PRO A 175 -6.80 1.48 16.34
CA PRO A 175 -6.62 2.91 16.07
C PRO A 175 -7.56 3.38 14.96
N PRO A 176 -7.96 4.68 14.95
CA PRO A 176 -8.92 5.22 13.98
C PRO A 176 -8.57 4.90 12.52
N TYR A 177 -7.30 4.89 12.16
CA TYR A 177 -6.86 4.51 10.82
C TYR A 177 -7.27 3.07 10.46
N ALA A 178 -6.96 2.10 11.32
CA ALA A 178 -7.29 0.69 11.10
C ALA A 178 -8.82 0.48 10.99
N GLU A 179 -9.60 1.18 11.81
CA GLU A 179 -11.07 1.15 11.75
C GLU A 179 -11.58 1.66 10.40
N THR A 180 -11.04 2.80 9.91
CA THR A 180 -11.45 3.37 8.63
C THR A 180 -11.08 2.46 7.45
N LYS A 181 -9.91 1.82 7.49
CA LYS A 181 -9.50 0.87 6.45
C LYS A 181 -10.38 -0.38 6.42
N ARG A 182 -10.77 -0.87 7.60
CA ARG A 182 -11.69 -2.02 7.75
C ARG A 182 -13.06 -1.73 7.19
N GLU A 183 -13.64 -0.57 7.55
CA GLU A 183 -14.97 -0.20 7.07
C GLU A 183 -14.97 0.04 5.55
N ALA A 184 -13.95 0.70 5.02
CA ALA A 184 -13.82 0.89 3.59
C ALA A 184 -13.65 -0.44 2.83
N GLU A 185 -12.82 -1.37 3.33
CA GLU A 185 -12.66 -2.71 2.74
C GLU A 185 -13.99 -3.46 2.72
N LYS A 186 -14.73 -3.42 3.84
CA LYS A 186 -16.05 -4.04 3.93
C LYS A 186 -16.99 -3.49 2.86
N CYS A 187 -17.09 -2.16 2.72
CA CYS A 187 -17.89 -1.53 1.66
C CYS A 187 -17.49 -2.02 0.26
N VAL A 188 -16.18 -2.14 -0.02
CA VAL A 188 -15.69 -2.61 -1.31
C VAL A 188 -16.12 -4.05 -1.60
N LEU A 189 -15.93 -4.95 -0.63
CA LEU A 189 -16.18 -6.37 -0.83
C LEU A 189 -17.68 -6.71 -0.87
N GLU A 190 -18.52 -5.99 -0.12
CA GLU A 190 -19.98 -6.16 -0.13
C GLU A 190 -20.63 -5.78 -1.47
N LEU A 191 -20.01 -4.92 -2.25
CA LEU A 191 -20.51 -4.50 -3.57
C LEU A 191 -20.13 -5.47 -4.69
N ASP A 192 -19.34 -6.52 -4.44
CA ASP A 192 -19.03 -7.53 -5.44
C ASP A 192 -20.31 -8.16 -5.98
N ARG A 193 -20.32 -8.45 -7.27
CA ARG A 193 -21.44 -9.05 -8.03
C ARG A 193 -22.64 -8.15 -8.27
N LEU A 194 -22.65 -6.90 -7.84
CA LEU A 194 -23.74 -6.00 -8.22
C LEU A 194 -23.84 -5.90 -9.75
N PRO A 195 -25.08 -5.93 -10.30
CA PRO A 195 -25.27 -5.81 -11.74
C PRO A 195 -24.89 -4.42 -12.24
N LEU A 196 -24.23 -4.37 -13.38
CA LEU A 196 -23.93 -3.14 -14.11
C LEU A 196 -24.90 -2.96 -15.28
N LYS A 197 -25.12 -1.72 -15.72
CA LYS A 197 -26.06 -1.40 -16.80
C LYS A 197 -25.69 -2.09 -18.12
N GLY A 198 -24.38 -2.27 -18.38
CA GLY A 198 -23.87 -2.98 -19.57
C GLY A 198 -24.01 -4.50 -19.54
N GLY A 199 -24.75 -5.08 -18.57
CA GLY A 199 -25.01 -6.53 -18.47
C GLY A 199 -23.90 -7.33 -17.77
N ASN A 200 -22.76 -6.71 -17.44
CA ASN A 200 -21.71 -7.31 -16.63
C ASN A 200 -22.04 -7.18 -15.14
N SER A 201 -21.20 -7.74 -14.29
CA SER A 201 -21.26 -7.52 -12.84
C SER A 201 -20.00 -6.81 -12.35
N PHE A 202 -20.14 -6.01 -11.30
CA PHE A 202 -19.03 -5.40 -10.60
C PHE A 202 -18.14 -6.47 -9.97
N VAL A 203 -16.83 -6.31 -10.11
CA VAL A 203 -15.84 -7.26 -9.60
C VAL A 203 -14.89 -6.48 -8.69
N THR A 204 -14.85 -6.85 -7.43
CA THR A 204 -14.01 -6.19 -6.43
C THR A 204 -12.97 -7.15 -5.86
N CYS A 205 -11.85 -6.60 -5.42
CA CYS A 205 -10.81 -7.30 -4.68
C CYS A 205 -10.07 -6.31 -3.78
N ALA A 206 -9.63 -6.76 -2.60
CA ALA A 206 -8.82 -5.95 -1.71
C ALA A 206 -7.43 -6.59 -1.52
N LEU A 207 -6.38 -5.76 -1.50
CA LEU A 207 -5.03 -6.20 -1.17
C LEU A 207 -4.63 -5.60 0.17
N ARG A 208 -4.20 -6.44 1.11
CA ARG A 208 -3.71 -6.09 2.45
C ARG A 208 -2.17 -6.15 2.45
N PRO A 209 -1.49 -5.06 2.08
CA PRO A 209 -0.04 -5.03 2.15
C PRO A 209 0.44 -5.14 3.58
N MET A 210 1.59 -5.79 3.75
CA MET A 210 2.38 -5.74 4.96
C MET A 210 3.07 -4.37 5.08
N TYR A 211 4.03 -4.21 6.02
CA TYR A 211 4.82 -2.97 6.10
C TYR A 211 5.51 -2.69 4.76
N ILE A 212 5.11 -1.62 4.09
CA ILE A 212 5.64 -1.26 2.78
C ILE A 212 6.92 -0.45 2.95
N TYR A 213 8.01 -0.91 2.35
CA TYR A 213 9.30 -0.20 2.31
C TYR A 213 9.75 0.05 0.87
N GLY A 214 10.81 0.83 0.71
CA GLY A 214 11.39 1.13 -0.60
C GLY A 214 11.66 2.62 -0.79
N GLU A 215 12.08 2.99 -1.99
CA GLU A 215 12.43 4.35 -2.37
C GLU A 215 11.23 5.30 -2.25
N GLY A 216 11.37 6.36 -1.47
CA GLY A 216 10.32 7.33 -1.20
C GLY A 216 9.42 6.99 0.00
N SER A 217 9.74 5.94 0.78
CA SER A 217 8.95 5.57 1.96
C SER A 217 8.96 6.68 3.02
N PRO A 218 7.80 7.27 3.37
CA PRO A 218 7.73 8.33 4.37
C PRO A 218 8.06 7.82 5.78
N PHE A 219 7.75 6.55 6.07
CA PHE A 219 8.10 5.94 7.36
C PHE A 219 9.60 5.76 7.51
N LEU A 220 10.27 5.25 6.47
CA LEU A 220 11.71 5.07 6.47
C LEU A 220 12.43 6.42 6.57
N LEU A 221 11.95 7.46 5.89
CA LEU A 221 12.46 8.83 6.03
C LEU A 221 12.39 9.34 7.47
N GLY A 222 11.27 9.15 8.16
CA GLY A 222 11.13 9.56 9.55
C GLY A 222 12.14 8.88 10.48
N HIS A 223 12.34 7.58 10.31
CA HIS A 223 13.34 6.83 11.10
C HIS A 223 14.78 7.23 10.76
N LEU A 224 15.08 7.53 9.49
CA LEU A 224 16.38 8.04 9.08
C LEU A 224 16.68 9.42 9.71
N ASP A 225 15.71 10.34 9.71
CA ASP A 225 15.86 11.64 10.34
C ASP A 225 16.19 11.51 11.83
N GLU A 226 15.45 10.67 12.55
CA GLU A 226 15.71 10.40 13.97
C GLU A 226 17.10 9.79 14.20
N SER A 227 17.53 8.84 13.35
CA SER A 227 18.85 8.22 13.50
C SER A 227 20.00 9.17 13.11
N ILE A 228 19.85 10.02 12.10
CA ILE A 228 20.84 11.06 11.74
C ILE A 228 21.04 12.02 12.92
N LEU A 229 19.97 12.43 13.60
CA LEU A 229 20.06 13.27 14.80
C LEU A 229 20.69 12.53 16.00
N ASN A 230 20.65 11.20 16.01
CA ASN A 230 21.23 10.31 17.02
C ASN A 230 22.55 9.66 16.56
N ASN A 231 23.41 10.43 15.86
CA ASN A 231 24.73 9.98 15.39
C ASN A 231 24.69 8.70 14.52
N ASN A 232 23.70 8.58 13.65
CA ASN A 232 23.43 7.43 12.77
C ASN A 232 23.11 6.13 13.53
N VAL A 233 22.55 6.23 14.73
CA VAL A 233 22.12 5.06 15.51
C VAL A 233 20.58 5.02 15.60
N PHE A 234 19.99 3.96 15.11
CA PHE A 234 18.54 3.71 15.29
C PHE A 234 18.24 3.34 16.74
N LEU A 235 17.28 4.00 17.34
CA LEU A 235 16.70 3.56 18.61
C LEU A 235 15.95 2.25 18.41
N ARG A 236 16.20 1.26 19.26
CA ARG A 236 15.45 0.01 19.21
C ARG A 236 14.09 0.19 19.89
N LEU A 237 13.06 0.41 19.07
CA LEU A 237 11.68 0.56 19.53
C LEU A 237 10.92 -0.78 19.51
N SER A 238 11.38 -1.74 18.71
CA SER A 238 10.80 -3.08 18.62
C SER A 238 11.74 -4.13 19.23
N ARG A 239 11.16 -5.05 20.00
CA ARG A 239 11.90 -6.24 20.47
C ARG A 239 12.23 -7.16 19.29
N LYS A 240 13.30 -7.93 19.40
CA LYS A 240 13.79 -8.81 18.31
C LYS A 240 12.76 -9.89 17.92
N GLU A 241 11.97 -10.34 18.89
CA GLU A 241 10.93 -11.37 18.73
C GLU A 241 9.66 -10.85 18.04
N ALA A 242 9.51 -9.55 17.91
CA ALA A 242 8.37 -8.93 17.20
C ALA A 242 8.58 -9.03 15.68
N ILE A 243 8.53 -10.24 15.18
CA ILE A 243 8.77 -10.58 13.77
C ILE A 243 7.63 -10.08 12.90
N VAL A 244 7.99 -9.35 11.83
CA VAL A 244 7.10 -8.92 10.76
C VAL A 244 7.68 -9.35 9.41
N ASN A 245 6.85 -9.40 8.37
CA ASN A 245 7.29 -9.67 7.01
C ASN A 245 6.94 -8.47 6.11
N PRO A 246 7.88 -7.52 5.92
CA PRO A 246 7.65 -6.35 5.10
C PRO A 246 7.47 -6.71 3.62
N VAL A 247 7.00 -5.75 2.82
CA VAL A 247 6.89 -5.88 1.37
C VAL A 247 7.52 -4.69 0.67
N TYR A 248 8.32 -4.95 -0.35
CA TYR A 248 8.89 -3.90 -1.20
C TYR A 248 7.79 -3.20 -2.00
N VAL A 249 7.87 -1.87 -2.09
CA VAL A 249 6.88 -1.05 -2.81
C VAL A 249 6.68 -1.49 -4.26
N GLY A 250 7.72 -1.94 -4.94
CA GLY A 250 7.63 -2.50 -6.28
C GLY A 250 6.84 -3.80 -6.35
N ASN A 251 6.98 -4.67 -5.35
CA ASN A 251 6.28 -5.95 -5.29
C ASN A 251 4.80 -5.80 -4.97
N ILE A 252 4.43 -4.92 -4.05
CA ILE A 252 3.00 -4.64 -3.81
C ILE A 252 2.37 -3.91 -5.01
N ALA A 253 3.06 -3.00 -5.67
CA ALA A 253 2.57 -2.40 -6.91
C ALA A 253 2.37 -3.46 -8.01
N TRP A 254 3.30 -4.40 -8.15
CA TRP A 254 3.17 -5.53 -9.05
C TRP A 254 1.98 -6.44 -8.72
N ALA A 255 1.69 -6.69 -7.44
CA ALA A 255 0.51 -7.44 -7.03
C ALA A 255 -0.80 -6.81 -7.56
N HIS A 256 -0.91 -5.47 -7.56
CA HIS A 256 -2.06 -4.78 -8.15
C HIS A 256 -2.20 -5.05 -9.66
N ILE A 257 -1.08 -5.10 -10.39
CA ILE A 257 -1.10 -5.42 -11.82
C ILE A 257 -1.50 -6.88 -12.04
N GLN A 258 -0.97 -7.79 -11.24
CA GLN A 258 -1.28 -9.22 -11.35
C GLN A 258 -2.76 -9.51 -11.06
N VAL A 259 -3.32 -8.94 -10.01
CA VAL A 259 -4.75 -9.12 -9.71
C VAL A 259 -5.63 -8.46 -10.77
N ALA A 260 -5.24 -7.30 -11.32
CA ALA A 260 -5.95 -6.66 -12.42
C ALA A 260 -6.02 -7.57 -13.67
N LYS A 261 -4.90 -8.19 -14.04
CA LYS A 261 -4.85 -9.18 -15.12
C LYS A 261 -5.71 -10.43 -14.81
N ALA A 262 -5.64 -10.91 -13.58
CA ALA A 262 -6.41 -12.08 -13.15
C ALA A 262 -7.92 -11.83 -13.12
N MET A 263 -8.38 -10.62 -12.82
CA MET A 263 -9.81 -10.24 -12.90
C MET A 263 -10.39 -10.37 -14.30
N ARG A 264 -9.57 -10.25 -15.33
CA ARG A 264 -10.00 -10.45 -16.74
C ARG A 264 -10.02 -11.92 -17.17
N ASN A 265 -9.39 -12.80 -16.40
CA ASN A 265 -9.37 -14.23 -16.70
C ASN A 265 -10.65 -14.90 -16.19
N PRO A 266 -11.47 -15.55 -17.07
CA PRO A 266 -12.77 -16.14 -16.69
C PRO A 266 -12.69 -17.22 -15.59
N THR A 267 -11.57 -17.91 -15.46
CA THR A 267 -11.37 -18.93 -14.42
C THR A 267 -10.88 -18.30 -13.12
N LYS A 268 -9.90 -17.41 -13.18
CA LYS A 268 -9.30 -16.78 -11.99
C LYS A 268 -10.23 -15.78 -11.32
N VAL A 269 -11.02 -15.03 -12.08
CA VAL A 269 -11.97 -14.07 -11.52
C VAL A 269 -12.94 -14.72 -10.54
N LYS A 270 -13.30 -15.99 -10.74
CA LYS A 270 -14.17 -16.74 -9.83
C LYS A 270 -13.53 -16.99 -8.46
N LEU A 271 -12.20 -17.06 -8.41
CA LEU A 271 -11.44 -17.29 -7.19
C LEU A 271 -11.22 -15.99 -6.42
N ILE A 272 -11.01 -14.86 -7.12
CA ILE A 272 -10.52 -13.62 -6.53
C ILE A 272 -11.61 -12.58 -6.22
N ARG A 273 -12.75 -12.62 -6.92
CA ARG A 273 -13.79 -11.62 -6.75
C ARG A 273 -14.41 -11.63 -5.35
N GLY A 274 -14.60 -10.45 -4.79
CA GLY A 274 -15.17 -10.27 -3.45
C GLY A 274 -14.27 -10.79 -2.32
N ARG A 275 -12.96 -10.95 -2.58
CA ARG A 275 -11.99 -11.45 -1.61
C ARG A 275 -10.91 -10.42 -1.31
N PHE A 276 -10.22 -10.63 -0.18
CA PHE A 276 -8.99 -9.92 0.15
C PHE A 276 -7.79 -10.88 0.14
N TYR A 277 -6.58 -10.31 0.02
CA TYR A 277 -5.32 -11.06 0.02
C TYR A 277 -4.26 -10.32 0.82
N TYR A 278 -3.55 -11.04 1.68
CA TYR A 278 -2.32 -10.53 2.27
C TYR A 278 -1.20 -10.55 1.24
N ILE A 279 -0.46 -9.46 1.15
CA ILE A 279 0.65 -9.32 0.21
C ILE A 279 1.92 -8.97 0.97
N SER A 280 2.84 -9.92 0.96
CA SER A 280 4.22 -9.80 1.39
C SER A 280 5.15 -10.25 0.26
N ASP A 281 6.44 -10.31 0.51
CA ASP A 281 7.44 -10.85 -0.42
C ASP A 281 8.54 -11.60 0.35
N ASP A 282 9.63 -11.93 -0.34
CA ASP A 282 10.74 -12.71 0.22
C ASP A 282 11.73 -11.87 1.03
N SER A 283 11.33 -10.66 1.47
CA SER A 283 12.11 -9.82 2.38
C SER A 283 12.29 -10.52 3.74
N PRO A 284 13.42 -10.30 4.44
CA PRO A 284 13.70 -10.97 5.70
C PRO A 284 12.62 -10.74 6.75
N HIS A 285 12.17 -11.82 7.37
CA HIS A 285 11.26 -11.78 8.50
C HIS A 285 12.04 -11.41 9.76
N THR A 286 11.89 -10.19 10.21
CA THR A 286 12.62 -9.65 11.36
C THR A 286 11.82 -8.54 12.03
N SER A 287 12.33 -7.95 13.14
CA SER A 287 11.68 -6.81 13.78
C SER A 287 11.81 -5.53 12.94
N TYR A 288 10.91 -4.55 13.14
CA TYR A 288 11.01 -3.26 12.45
C TYR A 288 12.37 -2.58 12.62
N SER A 289 12.94 -2.60 13.84
CA SER A 289 14.23 -1.99 14.12
C SER A 289 15.38 -2.72 13.41
N ASP A 290 15.37 -4.04 13.40
CA ASP A 290 16.40 -4.83 12.72
C ASP A 290 16.26 -4.75 11.20
N PHE A 291 15.04 -4.61 10.69
CA PHE A 291 14.80 -4.43 9.25
C PHE A 291 15.36 -3.10 8.74
N ASN A 292 15.12 -1.99 9.46
CA ASN A 292 15.69 -0.69 9.10
C ASN A 292 17.23 -0.71 9.15
N TYR A 293 17.80 -1.39 10.14
CA TYR A 293 19.24 -1.60 10.22
C TYR A 293 19.76 -2.40 9.01
N GLU A 294 19.09 -3.48 8.62
CA GLU A 294 19.49 -4.30 7.47
C GLU A 294 19.56 -3.51 6.16
N LEU A 295 18.70 -2.51 5.98
CA LEU A 295 18.71 -1.61 4.82
C LEU A 295 19.84 -0.56 4.86
N THR A 296 20.41 -0.27 6.04
CA THR A 296 21.27 0.92 6.26
C THR A 296 22.66 0.61 6.81
N LYS A 297 22.92 -0.62 7.28
CA LYS A 297 24.20 -1.00 7.92
C LYS A 297 25.42 -0.75 7.03
N GLU A 298 25.29 -0.93 5.72
CA GLU A 298 26.37 -0.69 4.76
C GLU A 298 26.61 0.81 4.51
N LEU A 299 25.73 1.68 4.99
CA LEU A 299 25.82 3.14 4.91
C LEU A 299 26.33 3.77 6.20
N GLY A 300 26.82 2.95 7.14
CA GLY A 300 27.40 3.43 8.41
C GLY A 300 26.36 3.74 9.49
N PHE A 301 25.14 3.18 9.37
CA PHE A 301 24.17 3.22 10.46
C PHE A 301 24.31 2.01 11.36
N ASP A 302 23.95 2.20 12.63
CA ASP A 302 23.87 1.14 13.64
C ASP A 302 22.50 1.11 14.30
N VAL A 303 22.23 0.11 15.13
CA VAL A 303 20.99 -0.02 15.90
C VAL A 303 21.32 -0.35 17.35
N GLU A 304 20.65 0.31 18.29
CA GLU A 304 20.80 0.02 19.71
C GLU A 304 20.61 -1.48 20.00
N PRO A 305 21.53 -2.13 20.73
CA PRO A 305 21.49 -3.58 20.99
C PRO A 305 20.29 -3.97 21.85
N LYS A 306 19.82 -3.07 22.70
CA LYS A 306 18.69 -3.29 23.62
C LYS A 306 17.55 -2.31 23.32
N PRO A 307 16.30 -2.69 23.60
CA PRO A 307 15.17 -1.77 23.56
C PRO A 307 15.41 -0.56 24.47
N VAL A 308 14.94 0.62 24.05
CA VAL A 308 15.04 1.88 24.80
C VAL A 308 14.55 1.72 26.24
N MET A 309 13.52 0.91 26.43
CA MET A 309 13.01 0.55 27.76
C MET A 309 12.23 -0.78 27.69
N PRO A 310 11.97 -1.46 28.83
CA PRO A 310 11.10 -2.62 28.90
C PRO A 310 9.71 -2.30 28.34
N ILE A 311 9.11 -3.23 27.56
CA ILE A 311 7.85 -2.99 26.85
C ILE A 311 6.70 -2.56 27.77
N THR A 312 6.62 -3.11 28.98
CA THR A 312 5.61 -2.74 29.96
C THR A 312 5.73 -1.27 30.37
N LEU A 313 6.98 -0.80 30.63
CA LEU A 313 7.25 0.58 30.96
C LEU A 313 6.97 1.49 29.75
N PHE A 314 7.33 1.05 28.55
CA PHE A 314 7.07 1.77 27.31
C PHE A 314 5.56 1.95 27.04
N TYR A 315 4.76 0.93 27.33
CA TYR A 315 3.30 1.00 27.23
C TYR A 315 2.69 2.00 28.23
N TYR A 316 3.12 1.98 29.49
CA TYR A 316 2.64 2.96 30.49
C TYR A 316 3.14 4.37 30.21
N TYR A 317 4.33 4.53 29.67
CA TYR A 317 4.82 5.83 29.20
C TYR A 317 3.96 6.39 28.07
N ALA A 318 3.61 5.56 27.09
CA ALA A 318 2.68 5.93 26.03
C ALA A 318 1.29 6.31 26.57
N LEU A 319 0.76 5.53 27.53
CA LEU A 319 -0.49 5.88 28.23
C LEU A 319 -0.41 7.23 28.93
N PHE A 320 0.68 7.51 29.62
CA PHE A 320 0.91 8.81 30.26
C PHE A 320 0.86 9.95 29.24
N LEU A 321 1.56 9.81 28.10
CA LEU A 321 1.53 10.81 27.03
C LEU A 321 0.13 11.00 26.43
N GLU A 322 -0.65 9.94 26.28
CA GLU A 322 -2.06 10.03 25.85
C GLU A 322 -2.92 10.79 26.84
N ILE A 323 -2.74 10.56 28.16
CA ILE A 323 -3.46 11.29 29.22
C ILE A 323 -3.07 12.78 29.18
N VAL A 324 -1.77 13.09 29.05
CA VAL A 324 -1.30 14.47 28.91
C VAL A 324 -1.92 15.14 27.69
N SER A 325 -1.94 14.44 26.55
CA SER A 325 -2.58 14.93 25.33
C SER A 325 -4.08 15.22 25.53
N PHE A 326 -4.78 14.32 26.20
CA PHE A 326 -6.21 14.49 26.51
C PHE A 326 -6.45 15.71 27.40
N LEU A 327 -5.65 15.88 28.47
CA LEU A 327 -5.78 17.00 29.40
C LEU A 327 -5.43 18.35 28.76
N LEU A 328 -4.48 18.37 27.85
CA LEU A 328 -4.06 19.58 27.13
C LEU A 328 -5.03 19.97 25.99
N LYS A 329 -5.84 19.04 25.50
CA LYS A 329 -6.73 19.24 24.34
C LYS A 329 -7.59 20.52 24.37
N PRO A 330 -8.12 21.00 25.52
CA PRO A 330 -8.86 22.26 25.56
C PRO A 330 -8.00 23.51 25.33
N PHE A 331 -6.69 23.44 25.54
CA PHE A 331 -5.77 24.57 25.54
C PHE A 331 -4.84 24.59 24.32
N LEU A 332 -4.35 23.40 23.94
CA LEU A 332 -3.44 23.25 22.82
C LEU A 332 -3.54 21.85 22.20
N ARG A 333 -3.24 21.75 20.93
CA ARG A 333 -3.18 20.47 20.24
C ARG A 333 -1.80 19.84 20.44
N TYR A 334 -1.66 19.04 21.48
CA TYR A 334 -0.50 18.19 21.70
C TYR A 334 -0.76 16.78 21.16
N VAL A 335 0.06 16.28 20.25
CA VAL A 335 -0.01 14.92 19.74
C VAL A 335 1.23 14.17 20.23
N PRO A 336 1.06 13.05 20.95
CA PRO A 336 2.17 12.25 21.42
C PRO A 336 2.98 11.68 20.25
N THR A 337 4.30 11.65 20.38
CA THR A 337 5.18 10.99 19.41
C THR A 337 4.96 9.47 19.37
N ILE A 338 4.49 8.91 20.50
CA ILE A 338 4.22 7.48 20.70
C ILE A 338 2.89 7.34 21.42
N ASN A 339 2.07 6.40 20.98
CA ASN A 339 0.82 5.98 21.61
C ASN A 339 0.84 4.46 21.89
N ARG A 340 -0.08 3.97 22.72
CA ARG A 340 -0.14 2.55 23.11
C ARG A 340 -0.33 1.63 21.89
N SER A 341 -1.14 2.01 20.92
CA SER A 341 -1.38 1.22 19.72
C SER A 341 -0.10 1.02 18.91
N LEU A 342 0.72 2.08 18.78
CA LEU A 342 2.02 2.00 18.11
C LEU A 342 2.99 1.10 18.88
N VAL A 343 3.04 1.20 20.22
CA VAL A 343 3.87 0.30 21.06
C VAL A 343 3.48 -1.15 20.85
N VAL A 344 2.17 -1.46 20.83
CA VAL A 344 1.67 -2.81 20.57
C VAL A 344 2.03 -3.27 19.16
N LEU A 345 1.80 -2.43 18.13
CA LEU A 345 2.12 -2.75 16.74
C LEU A 345 3.60 -3.08 16.55
N LEU A 346 4.50 -2.27 17.10
CA LEU A 346 5.95 -2.44 16.96
C LEU A 346 6.50 -3.65 17.74
N ASN A 347 5.75 -4.15 18.74
CA ASN A 347 6.24 -5.18 19.64
C ASN A 347 5.45 -6.50 19.62
N THR A 348 4.52 -6.64 18.69
CA THR A 348 3.75 -7.87 18.46
C THR A 348 4.29 -8.61 17.25
N PRO A 349 4.59 -9.92 17.31
CA PRO A 349 4.83 -10.73 16.12
C PRO A 349 3.58 -10.68 15.22
N PHE A 350 3.74 -10.22 13.97
CA PHE A 350 2.59 -9.95 13.12
C PHE A 350 2.96 -10.16 11.65
N SER A 351 2.82 -11.40 11.19
CA SER A 351 3.19 -11.81 9.84
C SER A 351 2.11 -12.64 9.17
N PHE A 352 1.99 -12.51 7.85
CA PHE A 352 0.97 -13.17 7.04
C PHE A 352 1.58 -13.74 5.75
N SER A 353 1.05 -14.88 5.33
CA SER A 353 1.46 -15.57 4.12
C SER A 353 0.81 -14.96 2.87
N TYR A 354 1.55 -14.87 1.77
CA TYR A 354 1.01 -14.53 0.45
C TYR A 354 0.66 -15.76 -0.42
N LYS A 355 0.69 -16.98 0.16
CA LYS A 355 0.43 -18.24 -0.57
C LYS A 355 -0.91 -18.27 -1.28
N LYS A 356 -1.95 -17.67 -0.68
CA LYS A 356 -3.28 -17.60 -1.31
C LYS A 356 -3.26 -16.72 -2.57
N ALA A 357 -2.58 -15.58 -2.53
CA ALA A 357 -2.37 -14.73 -3.70
C ALA A 357 -1.58 -15.46 -4.80
N GLN A 358 -0.58 -16.26 -4.41
CA GLN A 358 0.18 -17.09 -5.33
C GLN A 358 -0.70 -18.15 -6.00
N ASN A 359 -1.54 -18.84 -5.23
CA ASN A 359 -2.42 -19.89 -5.75
C ASN A 359 -3.53 -19.34 -6.64
N ASP A 360 -4.23 -18.27 -6.21
CA ASP A 360 -5.44 -17.80 -6.86
C ASP A 360 -5.16 -16.95 -8.11
N PHE A 361 -4.11 -16.11 -8.08
CA PHE A 361 -3.79 -15.25 -9.22
C PHE A 361 -2.32 -15.25 -9.67
N ASN A 362 -1.55 -16.24 -9.22
CA ASN A 362 -0.14 -16.45 -9.57
C ASN A 362 0.76 -15.26 -9.15
N TYR A 363 0.47 -14.63 -8.03
CA TYR A 363 1.37 -13.62 -7.49
C TYR A 363 2.73 -14.24 -7.17
N THR A 364 3.77 -13.64 -7.69
CA THR A 364 5.16 -13.90 -7.31
C THR A 364 5.85 -12.54 -7.20
N PRO A 365 6.69 -12.32 -6.20
CA PRO A 365 7.49 -11.09 -6.12
C PRO A 365 8.23 -10.84 -7.43
N HIS A 366 8.15 -9.61 -7.93
CA HIS A 366 8.80 -9.21 -9.19
C HIS A 366 10.27 -8.85 -8.97
N TYR A 367 10.56 -8.34 -7.78
CA TYR A 367 11.90 -7.97 -7.34
C TYR A 367 12.34 -8.91 -6.23
N SER A 368 13.57 -9.46 -6.33
CA SER A 368 14.18 -10.24 -5.24
C SER A 368 14.48 -9.33 -4.03
N TRP A 369 14.75 -9.94 -2.88
CA TRP A 369 15.20 -9.20 -1.70
C TRP A 369 16.47 -8.39 -1.97
N GLU A 370 17.46 -9.00 -2.62
CA GLU A 370 18.74 -8.36 -2.93
C GLU A 370 18.53 -7.12 -3.81
N GLU A 371 17.67 -7.24 -4.82
CA GLU A 371 17.36 -6.12 -5.71
C GLU A 371 16.60 -5.01 -4.98
N ALA A 372 15.59 -5.37 -4.19
CA ALA A 372 14.81 -4.43 -3.39
C ALA A 372 15.68 -3.72 -2.34
N LYS A 373 16.56 -4.46 -1.65
CA LYS A 373 17.54 -3.91 -0.71
C LYS A 373 18.47 -2.93 -1.42
N GLN A 374 19.08 -3.34 -2.52
CA GLN A 374 20.02 -2.49 -3.27
C GLN A 374 19.37 -1.18 -3.73
N ARG A 375 18.15 -1.24 -4.27
CA ARG A 375 17.40 -0.06 -4.72
C ARG A 375 17.11 0.88 -3.54
N THR A 376 16.62 0.33 -2.45
CA THR A 376 16.29 1.10 -1.24
C THR A 376 17.51 1.72 -0.61
N SER A 377 18.60 0.95 -0.43
CA SER A 377 19.86 1.45 0.17
C SER A 377 20.51 2.52 -0.70
N ARG A 378 20.49 2.39 -2.02
CA ARG A 378 20.97 3.43 -2.94
C ARG A 378 20.18 4.74 -2.77
N TRP A 379 18.86 4.65 -2.76
CA TRP A 379 18.01 5.82 -2.52
C TRP A 379 18.31 6.47 -1.15
N ILE A 380 18.50 5.66 -0.10
CA ILE A 380 18.90 6.17 1.22
C ILE A 380 20.23 6.91 1.13
N ALA A 381 21.24 6.34 0.47
CA ALA A 381 22.54 6.97 0.30
C ALA A 381 22.46 8.34 -0.39
N ASP A 382 21.59 8.43 -1.43
CA ASP A 382 21.40 9.67 -2.18
C ASP A 382 20.71 10.78 -1.34
N ILE A 383 19.82 10.40 -0.41
CA ILE A 383 19.06 11.37 0.38
C ILE A 383 19.74 11.78 1.70
N ILE A 384 20.63 10.97 2.28
CA ILE A 384 21.29 11.26 3.58
C ILE A 384 21.90 12.67 3.61
N PRO A 385 22.71 13.13 2.61
CA PRO A 385 23.32 14.46 2.66
C PRO A 385 22.26 15.59 2.69
N LEU A 386 21.18 15.42 1.91
CA LEU A 386 20.09 16.38 1.84
C LEU A 386 19.31 16.44 3.15
N ARG A 387 19.06 15.30 3.78
CA ARG A 387 18.36 15.21 5.07
C ARG A 387 19.21 15.79 6.19
N ALA A 388 20.49 15.47 6.24
CA ALA A 388 21.41 16.01 7.24
C ALA A 388 21.51 17.55 7.16
N ALA A 389 21.59 18.12 5.95
CA ALA A 389 21.57 19.56 5.74
C ALA A 389 20.25 20.20 6.21
N TYR A 390 19.11 19.59 5.83
CA TYR A 390 17.78 20.04 6.25
C TYR A 390 17.59 20.02 7.77
N LEU A 391 18.02 18.95 8.44
CA LEU A 391 17.90 18.83 9.90
C LEU A 391 18.77 19.86 10.64
N LYS A 392 19.99 20.11 10.16
CA LYS A 392 20.86 21.17 10.70
C LYS A 392 20.21 22.55 10.60
N SER A 393 19.57 22.88 9.48
CA SER A 393 18.91 24.17 9.29
C SER A 393 17.68 24.40 10.20
N LYS A 394 17.12 23.34 10.77
CA LYS A 394 15.99 23.42 11.72
C LYS A 394 16.44 23.57 13.19
N THR A 395 17.67 23.22 13.50
CA THR A 395 18.24 23.27 14.86
C THR A 395 19.04 24.56 15.13
N THR A 396 19.33 25.33 14.10
CA THR A 396 19.83 26.71 14.12
C THR A 396 18.70 27.71 14.02
#